data_7990abbbb3ed735c980a0e55bf94ee20
#
_entry.id   7990abbbb3ed735c980a0e55bf94ee20
#
_cell.length_a   1.000
_cell.length_b   1.000
_cell.length_c   1.000
_cell.angle_alpha   90.00
_cell.angle_beta   90.00
_cell.angle_gamma   90.00
#
_symmetry.space_group_name_H-M   'P 1'
#
loop_
_entity.id
_entity.type
_entity.pdbx_description
1 polymer ?
#
loop_
_entity_poly.entity_id
_entity_poly.type
_entity_poly.pdbx_seq_one_letter_code
_entity_poly.pdbx_strand_id
1 'polypeptide(L)'
;MAVKMLNVPSLPNIPWQEKPADYKLSSPVWRYSENPVMGRNPTPEIARIFNSAVVPWEDGYIAVLRGEQVNGIPYVYLGHSKDGIHWDVEREKVPFVDDNGNPKMPHYAYDPRLVKVDDTYYIIWCTDFYGAAIGMAKTKDFKTFTRIENPFIPFNRNAVLFPRKVNGKFKLLSRPSDSGHTPFGDIFISESPDMEYWGHHRHVMGRGSNWWESVKIGGGAAPIETTEGWLLFYHGVATTCNGFVYSMGGAILDFNEPSKVLYR
;
A
#
# COMPACT_ATOMS: atom_id res chain seq x y z
N MET A 1 -19.28 -19.85 -8.91
CA MET A 1 -19.10 -18.84 -10.00
C MET A 1 -17.68 -18.28 -9.89
N ALA A 2 -17.07 -17.86 -11.00
CA ALA A 2 -15.74 -17.24 -10.92
C ALA A 2 -15.86 -15.81 -10.34
N VAL A 3 -14.99 -15.46 -9.41
CA VAL A 3 -14.88 -14.10 -8.88
C VAL A 3 -14.44 -13.17 -9.99
N LYS A 4 -15.15 -12.07 -10.18
CA LYS A 4 -14.81 -11.04 -11.19
C LYS A 4 -14.43 -9.74 -10.48
N MET A 5 -13.39 -9.11 -10.97
CA MET A 5 -13.04 -7.74 -10.56
C MET A 5 -14.02 -6.75 -11.18
N LEU A 6 -14.43 -5.76 -10.40
CA LEU A 6 -15.33 -4.68 -10.81
C LEU A 6 -14.54 -3.37 -10.90
N ASN A 7 -15.01 -2.45 -11.73
CA ASN A 7 -14.43 -1.09 -11.82
C ASN A 7 -12.91 -1.05 -12.03
N VAL A 8 -12.40 -2.04 -12.75
CA VAL A 8 -10.97 -2.09 -13.09
C VAL A 8 -10.70 -1.07 -14.19
N PRO A 9 -9.75 -0.15 -14.00
CA PRO A 9 -9.38 0.78 -15.05
C PRO A 9 -8.82 0.03 -16.27
N SER A 10 -8.95 0.62 -17.46
CA SER A 10 -8.26 0.10 -18.64
C SER A 10 -6.76 0.07 -18.35
N LEU A 11 -6.15 -1.09 -18.47
CA LEU A 11 -4.73 -1.27 -18.23
C LEU A 11 -3.99 -1.21 -19.58
N PRO A 12 -2.86 -0.52 -19.64
CA PRO A 12 -1.93 -0.65 -20.76
C PRO A 12 -1.49 -2.10 -20.92
N ASN A 13 -1.07 -2.43 -22.13
CA ASN A 13 -0.67 -3.80 -22.46
C ASN A 13 0.59 -4.18 -21.67
N ILE A 14 0.48 -5.16 -20.78
CA ILE A 14 1.60 -5.72 -20.03
C ILE A 14 2.05 -6.98 -20.78
N PRO A 15 3.35 -7.22 -20.97
CA PRO A 15 3.85 -8.47 -21.55
C PRO A 15 3.71 -9.61 -20.55
N TRP A 16 2.47 -10.09 -20.39
CA TRP A 16 2.14 -11.19 -19.50
C TRP A 16 2.87 -12.46 -19.91
N GLN A 17 3.34 -13.18 -18.91
CA GLN A 17 3.96 -14.47 -19.07
C GLN A 17 3.09 -15.55 -18.44
N GLU A 18 2.74 -16.58 -19.19
CA GLU A 18 1.99 -17.71 -18.68
C GLU A 18 2.80 -18.52 -17.64
N LYS A 19 2.12 -19.04 -16.64
CA LYS A 19 2.75 -19.94 -15.66
C LYS A 19 3.27 -21.18 -16.39
N PRO A 20 4.57 -21.49 -16.32
CA PRO A 20 5.11 -22.70 -16.93
C PRO A 20 4.43 -23.96 -16.40
N ALA A 21 4.11 -24.90 -17.29
CA ALA A 21 3.40 -26.14 -16.94
C ALA A 21 4.18 -27.01 -15.91
N ASP A 22 5.50 -26.90 -15.91
CA ASP A 22 6.41 -27.61 -14.99
C ASP A 22 6.72 -26.84 -13.70
N TYR A 23 6.06 -25.69 -13.48
CA TYR A 23 6.27 -24.89 -12.27
C TYR A 23 5.83 -25.66 -11.03
N LYS A 24 6.80 -26.08 -10.24
CA LYS A 24 6.64 -27.07 -9.16
C LYS A 24 6.01 -26.53 -7.87
N LEU A 25 5.91 -25.20 -7.70
CA LEU A 25 5.33 -24.63 -6.49
C LEU A 25 3.80 -24.67 -6.57
N SER A 26 3.16 -25.15 -5.52
CA SER A 26 1.70 -25.16 -5.35
C SER A 26 1.09 -23.79 -5.08
N SER A 27 1.89 -22.72 -5.13
CA SER A 27 1.43 -21.36 -4.91
C SER A 27 0.43 -20.95 -5.99
N PRO A 28 -0.68 -20.29 -5.64
CA PRO A 28 -1.59 -19.70 -6.61
C PRO A 28 -0.96 -18.53 -7.39
N VAL A 29 0.18 -18.04 -6.93
CA VAL A 29 0.93 -16.94 -7.53
C VAL A 29 2.29 -17.44 -7.97
N TRP A 30 2.70 -17.13 -9.17
CA TRP A 30 4.06 -17.34 -9.65
C TRP A 30 4.69 -16.01 -10.04
N ARG A 31 6.00 -15.97 -10.06
CA ARG A 31 6.75 -14.73 -10.30
C ARG A 31 7.23 -14.65 -11.73
N TYR A 32 7.19 -13.45 -12.29
CA TYR A 32 7.84 -13.17 -13.58
C TYR A 32 9.31 -13.62 -13.58
N SER A 33 9.76 -14.29 -14.66
CA SER A 33 11.08 -14.92 -14.69
C SER A 33 12.22 -13.91 -14.61
N GLU A 34 12.01 -12.70 -15.15
CA GLU A 34 13.02 -11.62 -15.17
C GLU A 34 12.99 -10.74 -13.91
N ASN A 35 12.30 -11.18 -12.84
CA ASN A 35 12.37 -10.47 -11.56
C ASN A 35 13.79 -10.56 -10.94
N PRO A 36 14.28 -9.48 -10.32
CA PRO A 36 13.61 -8.20 -10.06
C PRO A 36 13.63 -7.28 -11.29
N VAL A 37 12.48 -6.67 -11.62
CA VAL A 37 12.35 -5.70 -12.73
C VAL A 37 13.08 -4.38 -12.46
N MET A 38 13.41 -4.10 -11.19
CA MET A 38 14.30 -3.01 -10.78
C MET A 38 15.42 -3.56 -9.91
N GLY A 39 16.64 -3.31 -10.33
CA GLY A 39 17.85 -3.73 -9.62
C GLY A 39 18.27 -2.76 -8.50
N ARG A 40 19.49 -2.96 -8.01
CA ARG A 40 20.13 -2.04 -7.06
C ARG A 40 20.64 -0.79 -7.78
N ASN A 41 20.71 0.31 -7.03
CA ASN A 41 21.20 1.61 -7.49
C ASN A 41 20.51 2.07 -8.79
N PRO A 42 19.16 2.12 -8.82
CA PRO A 42 18.44 2.57 -10.01
C PRO A 42 18.76 4.02 -10.38
N THR A 43 19.15 4.82 -9.38
CA THR A 43 19.74 6.15 -9.55
C THR A 43 20.92 6.32 -8.59
N PRO A 44 21.81 7.32 -8.78
CA PRO A 44 22.90 7.58 -7.85
C PRO A 44 22.46 7.86 -6.41
N GLU A 45 21.27 8.39 -6.23
CA GLU A 45 20.71 8.77 -4.91
C GLU A 45 20.04 7.61 -4.19
N ILE A 46 19.55 6.62 -4.94
CA ILE A 46 18.74 5.51 -4.43
C ILE A 46 19.53 4.21 -4.49
N ALA A 47 19.85 3.67 -3.33
CA ALA A 47 20.56 2.39 -3.25
C ALA A 47 19.64 1.19 -3.55
N ARG A 48 18.35 1.26 -3.13
CA ARG A 48 17.39 0.15 -3.24
C ARG A 48 15.97 0.67 -3.31
N ILE A 49 15.10 -0.10 -3.97
CA ILE A 49 13.65 0.12 -4.00
C ILE A 49 12.95 -1.06 -3.32
N PHE A 50 11.98 -0.75 -2.49
CA PHE A 50 11.11 -1.69 -1.77
C PHE A 50 9.65 -1.24 -1.87
N ASN A 51 8.71 -2.13 -1.51
CA ASN A 51 7.31 -1.85 -1.18
C ASN A 51 6.70 -0.63 -1.89
N SER A 52 6.58 -0.73 -3.19
CA SER A 52 6.06 0.33 -4.05
C SER A 52 4.58 0.13 -4.35
N ALA A 53 3.92 1.18 -4.82
CA ALA A 53 2.56 1.12 -5.34
C ALA A 53 2.51 1.68 -6.75
N VAL A 54 1.69 1.07 -7.61
CA VAL A 54 1.61 1.37 -9.04
C VAL A 54 0.15 1.54 -9.43
N VAL A 55 -0.12 2.53 -10.28
CA VAL A 55 -1.43 2.72 -10.91
C VAL A 55 -1.28 3.00 -12.40
N PRO A 56 -2.30 2.71 -13.22
CA PRO A 56 -2.35 3.22 -14.59
C PRO A 56 -2.36 4.75 -14.61
N TRP A 57 -1.58 5.32 -15.51
CA TRP A 57 -1.48 6.76 -15.69
C TRP A 57 -1.16 7.06 -17.16
N GLU A 58 -1.96 7.94 -17.77
CA GLU A 58 -1.85 8.26 -19.20
C GLU A 58 -1.86 6.98 -20.05
N ASP A 59 -0.87 6.78 -20.89
CA ASP A 59 -0.70 5.61 -21.76
C ASP A 59 0.21 4.52 -21.17
N GLY A 60 0.50 4.60 -19.87
CA GLY A 60 1.37 3.68 -19.16
C GLY A 60 1.02 3.55 -17.68
N TYR A 61 2.05 3.56 -16.85
CA TYR A 61 1.98 3.40 -15.42
C TYR A 61 2.81 4.46 -14.71
N ILE A 62 2.33 4.88 -13.55
CA ILE A 62 3.11 5.65 -12.60
C ILE A 62 3.21 4.88 -11.28
N ALA A 63 4.39 4.93 -10.68
CA ALA A 63 4.68 4.32 -9.40
C ALA A 63 5.05 5.36 -8.36
N VAL A 64 4.62 5.14 -7.12
CA VAL A 64 5.23 5.74 -5.94
C VAL A 64 6.12 4.70 -5.29
N LEU A 65 7.41 4.97 -5.28
CA LEU A 65 8.47 4.04 -4.95
C LEU A 65 9.02 4.34 -3.55
N ARG A 66 9.18 3.34 -2.70
CA ARG A 66 10.02 3.46 -1.52
C ARG A 66 11.47 3.34 -1.96
N GLY A 67 12.15 4.46 -2.09
CA GLY A 67 13.59 4.51 -2.36
C GLY A 67 14.39 4.68 -1.07
N GLU A 68 15.23 3.71 -0.73
CA GLU A 68 16.22 3.88 0.33
C GLU A 68 17.46 4.56 -0.24
N GLN A 69 17.80 5.70 0.35
CA GLN A 69 19.02 6.44 0.00
C GLN A 69 20.28 5.67 0.43
N VAL A 70 21.41 6.10 -0.06
CA VAL A 70 22.72 5.51 0.31
C VAL A 70 22.97 5.60 1.84
N ASN A 71 22.43 6.62 2.50
CA ASN A 71 22.48 6.77 3.97
C ASN A 71 21.46 5.91 4.73
N GLY A 72 20.64 5.10 4.03
CA GLY A 72 19.64 4.24 4.62
C GLY A 72 18.29 4.91 4.94
N ILE A 73 18.14 6.22 4.72
CA ILE A 73 16.90 6.93 4.99
C ILE A 73 15.94 6.72 3.81
N PRO A 74 14.72 6.19 4.04
CA PRO A 74 13.75 5.99 2.97
C PRO A 74 12.96 7.26 2.67
N TYR A 75 12.70 7.49 1.37
CA TYR A 75 11.77 8.50 0.89
C TYR A 75 10.91 7.94 -0.24
N VAL A 76 9.89 8.71 -0.62
CA VAL A 76 9.03 8.41 -1.76
C VAL A 76 9.58 9.10 -3.00
N TYR A 77 9.67 8.33 -4.09
CA TYR A 77 10.10 8.75 -5.42
C TYR A 77 9.04 8.37 -6.45
N LEU A 78 9.07 8.98 -7.62
CA LEU A 78 8.23 8.56 -8.73
C LEU A 78 8.99 7.62 -9.67
N GLY A 79 8.25 6.79 -10.36
CA GLY A 79 8.74 5.98 -11.46
C GLY A 79 7.70 5.90 -12.55
N HIS A 80 8.14 5.87 -13.79
CA HIS A 80 7.30 5.82 -14.99
C HIS A 80 7.58 4.56 -15.78
N SER A 81 6.54 3.97 -16.36
CA SER A 81 6.68 2.78 -17.20
C SER A 81 5.58 2.76 -18.26
N LYS A 82 5.92 2.23 -19.44
CA LYS A 82 4.94 1.96 -20.51
C LYS A 82 4.34 0.55 -20.43
N ASP A 83 5.02 -0.37 -19.78
CA ASP A 83 4.69 -1.80 -19.78
C ASP A 83 4.64 -2.45 -18.39
N GLY A 84 4.93 -1.69 -17.33
CA GLY A 84 4.98 -2.21 -15.95
C GLY A 84 6.23 -3.03 -15.63
N ILE A 85 7.16 -3.17 -16.57
CA ILE A 85 8.39 -3.97 -16.43
C ILE A 85 9.62 -3.08 -16.51
N HIS A 86 9.70 -2.21 -17.54
CA HIS A 86 10.79 -1.26 -17.70
C HIS A 86 10.43 0.07 -17.06
N TRP A 87 11.22 0.51 -16.10
CA TRP A 87 10.94 1.67 -15.26
C TRP A 87 12.00 2.74 -15.38
N ASP A 88 11.55 3.97 -15.62
CA ASP A 88 12.34 5.18 -15.46
C ASP A 88 12.05 5.77 -14.07
N VAL A 89 13.09 5.87 -13.23
CA VAL A 89 12.98 6.29 -11.84
C VAL A 89 13.47 7.72 -11.72
N GLU A 90 12.61 8.60 -11.18
CA GLU A 90 12.98 9.99 -10.91
C GLU A 90 14.05 10.07 -9.82
N ARG A 91 14.98 10.99 -9.97
CA ARG A 91 16.07 11.21 -9.00
C ARG A 91 15.64 12.02 -7.79
N GLU A 92 14.64 12.88 -7.98
CA GLU A 92 14.15 13.76 -6.94
C GLU A 92 13.06 13.10 -6.11
N LYS A 93 13.06 13.43 -4.82
CA LYS A 93 12.00 13.01 -3.88
C LYS A 93 10.69 13.67 -4.27
N VAL A 94 9.58 12.98 -4.04
CA VAL A 94 8.25 13.59 -4.16
C VAL A 94 8.20 14.87 -3.30
N PRO A 95 7.93 16.05 -3.89
CA PRO A 95 7.94 17.32 -3.18
C PRO A 95 6.61 17.55 -2.47
N PHE A 96 6.48 17.08 -1.24
CA PHE A 96 5.27 17.35 -0.45
C PHE A 96 5.20 18.81 0.00
N VAL A 97 4.03 19.43 -0.18
CA VAL A 97 3.75 20.81 0.21
C VAL A 97 2.52 20.89 1.12
N ASP A 98 2.35 21.98 1.84
CA ASP A 98 1.12 22.34 2.52
C ASP A 98 0.09 22.96 1.56
N ASP A 99 -1.09 23.36 2.07
CA ASP A 99 -2.15 23.99 1.27
C ASP A 99 -1.76 25.38 0.71
N ASN A 100 -0.71 25.99 1.24
CA ASN A 100 -0.16 27.26 0.76
C ASN A 100 0.99 27.07 -0.25
N GLY A 101 1.34 25.81 -0.56
CA GLY A 101 2.45 25.48 -1.44
C GLY A 101 3.83 25.51 -0.77
N ASN A 102 3.93 25.68 0.54
CA ASN A 102 5.19 25.64 1.23
C ASN A 102 5.67 24.20 1.42
N PRO A 103 7.00 23.93 1.35
CA PRO A 103 7.54 22.61 1.57
C PRO A 103 7.12 22.02 2.93
N LYS A 104 6.55 20.83 2.92
CA LYS A 104 6.10 20.08 4.12
C LYS A 104 6.61 18.64 4.06
N MET A 105 7.94 18.48 3.95
CA MET A 105 8.59 17.19 3.81
C MET A 105 8.54 16.39 5.13
N PRO A 106 8.24 15.09 5.09
CA PRO A 106 8.39 14.23 6.26
C PRO A 106 9.87 14.00 6.58
N HIS A 107 10.17 13.65 7.83
CA HIS A 107 11.53 13.28 8.21
C HIS A 107 12.02 12.04 7.44
N TYR A 108 11.15 11.07 7.25
CA TYR A 108 11.29 9.93 6.34
C TYR A 108 9.92 9.45 5.84
N ALA A 109 9.89 8.72 4.74
CA ALA A 109 8.67 8.14 4.20
C ALA A 109 8.96 6.76 3.59
N TYR A 110 8.21 5.74 4.00
CA TYR A 110 8.36 4.38 3.49
C TYR A 110 7.03 3.65 3.36
N ASP A 111 7.03 2.56 2.61
CA ASP A 111 5.87 1.73 2.32
C ASP A 111 4.67 2.55 1.79
N PRO A 112 4.86 3.31 0.69
CA PRO A 112 3.76 4.06 0.12
C PRO A 112 2.65 3.16 -0.40
N ARG A 113 1.43 3.67 -0.32
CA ARG A 113 0.23 3.15 -0.98
C ARG A 113 -0.30 4.25 -1.87
N LEU A 114 -0.84 3.86 -3.02
CA LEU A 114 -1.40 4.77 -4.00
C LEU A 114 -2.77 4.27 -4.41
N VAL A 115 -3.76 5.15 -4.38
CA VAL A 115 -5.12 4.82 -4.77
C VAL A 115 -5.80 6.03 -5.39
N LYS A 116 -6.59 5.80 -6.43
CA LYS A 116 -7.46 6.82 -7.02
C LYS A 116 -8.83 6.75 -6.37
N VAL A 117 -9.32 7.88 -5.89
CA VAL A 117 -10.70 8.06 -5.43
C VAL A 117 -11.28 9.23 -6.22
N ASP A 118 -12.32 8.98 -6.98
CA ASP A 118 -12.87 9.92 -7.95
C ASP A 118 -11.79 10.40 -8.95
N ASP A 119 -11.49 11.68 -9.01
CA ASP A 119 -10.48 12.29 -9.89
C ASP A 119 -9.16 12.62 -9.17
N THR A 120 -8.99 12.14 -7.93
CA THR A 120 -7.86 12.47 -7.08
C THR A 120 -7.09 11.22 -6.67
N TYR A 121 -5.77 11.28 -6.74
CA TYR A 121 -4.88 10.24 -6.24
C TYR A 121 -4.45 10.57 -4.82
N TYR A 122 -4.49 9.57 -3.95
CA TYR A 122 -4.03 9.66 -2.57
C TYR A 122 -2.81 8.79 -2.37
N ILE A 123 -1.76 9.40 -1.85
CA ILE A 123 -0.54 8.72 -1.43
C ILE A 123 -0.56 8.62 0.08
N ILE A 124 -0.35 7.43 0.61
CA ILE A 124 -0.35 7.14 2.04
C ILE A 124 0.94 6.40 2.36
N TRP A 125 1.65 6.78 3.40
CA TRP A 125 2.93 6.17 3.74
C TRP A 125 3.12 6.06 5.25
N CYS A 126 4.08 5.25 5.66
CA CYS A 126 4.55 5.21 7.04
C CYS A 126 5.60 6.28 7.26
N THR A 127 5.50 6.97 8.38
CA THR A 127 6.39 8.08 8.75
C THR A 127 6.57 8.14 10.26
N ASP A 128 7.22 9.21 10.74
CA ASP A 128 7.34 9.56 12.13
C ASP A 128 6.56 10.84 12.43
N PHE A 129 5.84 10.83 13.52
CA PHE A 129 5.22 12.00 14.15
C PHE A 129 5.11 11.72 15.65
N TYR A 130 6.20 12.00 16.38
CA TYR A 130 6.35 11.61 17.79
C TYR A 130 6.17 10.10 18.04
N GLY A 131 6.54 9.29 17.07
CA GLY A 131 6.41 7.84 17.00
C GLY A 131 5.86 7.37 15.65
N ALA A 132 5.68 6.06 15.50
CA ALA A 132 5.19 5.49 14.26
C ALA A 132 3.83 6.06 13.85
N ALA A 133 3.77 6.69 12.69
CA ALA A 133 2.58 7.40 12.20
C ALA A 133 2.33 7.13 10.72
N ILE A 134 1.19 7.61 10.25
CA ILE A 134 0.75 7.54 8.86
C ILE A 134 0.72 8.96 8.30
N GLY A 135 1.41 9.20 7.20
CA GLY A 135 1.30 10.42 6.43
C GLY A 135 0.38 10.23 5.23
N MET A 136 -0.29 11.29 4.83
CA MET A 136 -1.16 11.31 3.66
C MET A 136 -0.94 12.57 2.81
N ALA A 137 -1.08 12.43 1.50
CA ALA A 137 -1.11 13.53 0.54
C ALA A 137 -2.04 13.21 -0.63
N LYS A 138 -2.45 14.24 -1.33
CA LYS A 138 -3.29 14.15 -2.53
C LYS A 138 -2.59 14.78 -3.73
N THR A 139 -2.87 14.27 -4.91
CA THR A 139 -2.41 14.82 -6.19
C THR A 139 -3.43 14.54 -7.29
N LYS A 140 -3.44 15.37 -8.33
CA LYS A 140 -4.20 15.12 -9.56
C LYS A 140 -3.31 14.96 -10.78
N ASP A 141 -2.06 15.35 -10.68
CA ASP A 141 -1.14 15.53 -11.80
C ASP A 141 0.24 14.88 -11.60
N PHE A 142 0.48 14.29 -10.41
CA PHE A 142 1.78 13.77 -10.00
C PHE A 142 2.94 14.80 -10.08
N LYS A 143 2.60 16.09 -10.03
CA LYS A 143 3.55 17.21 -9.95
C LYS A 143 3.41 17.95 -8.64
N THR A 144 2.17 18.19 -8.21
CA THR A 144 1.85 18.84 -6.95
C THR A 144 1.29 17.82 -5.96
N PHE A 145 1.91 17.70 -4.81
CA PHE A 145 1.55 16.74 -3.76
C PHE A 145 1.21 17.47 -2.47
N THR A 146 -0.07 17.76 -2.29
CA THR A 146 -0.53 18.50 -1.12
C THR A 146 -0.74 17.56 0.06
N ARG A 147 -0.02 17.81 1.17
CA ARG A 147 -0.22 17.09 2.43
C ARG A 147 -1.61 17.34 2.98
N ILE A 148 -2.24 16.29 3.47
CA ILE A 148 -3.44 16.38 4.31
C ILE A 148 -3.08 15.92 5.73
N GLU A 149 -3.99 16.09 6.69
CA GLU A 149 -3.74 15.71 8.08
C GLU A 149 -3.39 14.23 8.23
N ASN A 150 -2.56 13.92 9.21
CA ASN A 150 -2.29 12.55 9.58
C ASN A 150 -3.57 11.93 10.15
N PRO A 151 -4.03 10.77 9.64
CA PRO A 151 -5.34 10.23 10.00
C PRO A 151 -5.44 9.79 11.46
N PHE A 152 -4.31 9.48 12.08
CA PHE A 152 -4.24 8.95 13.45
C PHE A 152 -3.04 9.49 14.20
N ILE A 153 -3.18 9.51 15.53
CA ILE A 153 -2.04 9.71 16.43
C ILE A 153 -1.14 8.44 16.43
N PRO A 154 0.11 8.55 16.90
CA PRO A 154 0.96 7.38 17.13
C PRO A 154 0.32 6.44 18.21
N PHE A 155 0.52 5.15 18.12
CA PHE A 155 1.31 4.43 17.13
C PHE A 155 0.39 3.76 16.11
N ASN A 156 0.55 4.07 14.82
CA ASN A 156 -0.25 3.45 13.78
C ASN A 156 0.57 3.32 12.48
N ARG A 157 0.29 2.28 11.68
CA ARG A 157 1.03 1.97 10.44
C ARG A 157 0.13 1.31 9.40
N ASN A 158 0.68 1.14 8.20
CA ASN A 158 0.14 0.31 7.12
C ASN A 158 -1.28 0.67 6.73
N ALA A 159 -1.55 1.96 6.61
CA ALA A 159 -2.86 2.41 6.19
C ALA A 159 -3.11 2.13 4.71
N VAL A 160 -4.34 1.72 4.41
CA VAL A 160 -4.81 1.38 3.07
C VAL A 160 -6.19 1.98 2.87
N LEU A 161 -6.29 2.92 1.95
CA LEU A 161 -7.53 3.61 1.62
C LEU A 161 -8.33 2.79 0.59
N PHE A 162 -9.64 2.73 0.75
CA PHE A 162 -10.54 2.14 -0.23
C PHE A 162 -10.66 3.04 -1.48
N PRO A 163 -10.83 2.47 -2.68
CA PRO A 163 -10.85 3.22 -3.93
C PRO A 163 -12.14 4.02 -4.16
N ARG A 164 -13.12 3.91 -3.28
CA ARG A 164 -14.34 4.72 -3.25
C ARG A 164 -14.96 4.74 -1.86
N LYS A 165 -15.90 5.65 -1.66
CA LYS A 165 -16.74 5.64 -0.44
C LYS A 165 -17.59 4.38 -0.35
N VAL A 166 -17.72 3.87 0.87
CA VAL A 166 -18.66 2.79 1.22
C VAL A 166 -19.66 3.38 2.21
N ASN A 167 -20.96 3.30 1.87
CA ASN A 167 -22.06 3.92 2.63
C ASN A 167 -21.81 5.43 2.88
N GLY A 168 -21.37 6.15 1.83
CA GLY A 168 -21.14 7.59 1.88
C GLY A 168 -19.90 8.04 2.66
N LYS A 169 -19.09 7.12 3.18
CA LYS A 169 -17.89 7.41 3.98
C LYS A 169 -16.63 6.87 3.30
N PHE A 170 -15.53 7.59 3.41
CA PHE A 170 -14.21 7.05 3.14
C PHE A 170 -13.87 5.97 4.16
N LYS A 171 -13.16 4.94 3.73
CA LYS A 171 -12.73 3.81 4.56
C LYS A 171 -11.23 3.67 4.51
N LEU A 172 -10.60 3.55 5.67
CA LEU A 172 -9.16 3.40 5.81
C LEU A 172 -8.85 2.22 6.72
N LEU A 173 -8.19 1.21 6.17
CA LEU A 173 -7.59 0.15 6.98
C LEU A 173 -6.30 0.68 7.61
N SER A 174 -6.01 0.25 8.82
CA SER A 174 -4.74 0.56 9.49
C SER A 174 -4.35 -0.55 10.46
N ARG A 175 -3.12 -0.49 10.93
CA ARG A 175 -2.63 -1.38 11.97
C ARG A 175 -2.11 -0.55 13.13
N PRO A 176 -2.92 -0.33 14.17
CA PRO A 176 -2.42 0.18 15.42
C PRO A 176 -1.26 -0.69 15.91
N SER A 177 -0.23 -0.08 16.43
CA SER A 177 1.02 -0.74 16.82
C SER A 177 1.42 -0.29 18.20
N ASP A 178 2.03 -1.18 18.97
CA ASP A 178 2.59 -0.85 20.28
C ASP A 178 4.11 -1.07 20.28
N SER A 179 4.80 -0.36 21.11
CA SER A 179 6.26 -0.45 21.27
C SER A 179 6.70 -1.45 22.34
N GLY A 180 5.78 -2.23 22.94
CA GLY A 180 6.24 -3.30 23.77
C GLY A 180 5.45 -3.76 24.96
N HIS A 181 4.45 -3.05 25.48
CA HIS A 181 3.73 -3.53 26.66
C HIS A 181 2.64 -4.55 26.29
N THR A 182 1.90 -4.28 25.23
CA THR A 182 0.87 -5.19 24.72
C THR A 182 1.10 -5.41 23.22
N PRO A 183 1.53 -6.60 22.80
CA PRO A 183 1.72 -6.89 21.39
C PRO A 183 0.43 -6.63 20.61
N PHE A 184 0.48 -5.73 19.64
CA PHE A 184 -0.65 -5.36 18.81
C PHE A 184 -0.26 -5.49 17.34
N GLY A 185 -1.08 -6.16 16.54
CA GLY A 185 -0.69 -6.45 15.17
C GLY A 185 -1.87 -6.76 14.26
N ASP A 186 -3.09 -6.36 14.65
CA ASP A 186 -4.33 -6.62 13.96
C ASP A 186 -4.70 -5.48 13.01
N ILE A 187 -5.53 -5.78 12.00
CA ILE A 187 -6.07 -4.80 11.06
C ILE A 187 -7.37 -4.24 11.60
N PHE A 188 -7.46 -2.92 11.61
CA PHE A 188 -8.66 -2.14 11.94
C PHE A 188 -9.11 -1.34 10.73
N ILE A 189 -10.40 -0.97 10.71
CA ILE A 189 -10.98 -0.04 9.73
C ILE A 189 -11.53 1.18 10.46
N SER A 190 -11.40 2.34 9.83
CA SER A 190 -11.93 3.60 10.30
C SER A 190 -12.70 4.29 9.18
N GLU A 191 -13.58 5.19 9.55
CA GLU A 191 -14.42 5.96 8.63
C GLU A 191 -14.11 7.44 8.73
N SER A 192 -14.24 8.13 7.59
CA SER A 192 -14.18 9.60 7.53
C SER A 192 -15.23 10.16 6.57
N PRO A 193 -15.86 11.28 6.88
CA PRO A 193 -16.70 12.01 5.93
C PRO A 193 -15.88 12.79 4.89
N ASP A 194 -14.66 13.21 5.21
CA ASP A 194 -13.91 14.29 4.55
C ASP A 194 -12.40 14.03 4.38
N MET A 195 -11.86 12.88 4.81
CA MET A 195 -10.43 12.53 4.85
C MET A 195 -9.62 13.19 5.97
N GLU A 196 -10.21 14.04 6.78
CA GLU A 196 -9.56 14.73 7.90
C GLU A 196 -9.95 14.09 9.24
N TYR A 197 -11.25 13.94 9.48
CA TYR A 197 -11.77 13.41 10.74
C TYR A 197 -12.03 11.91 10.63
N TRP A 198 -11.20 11.09 11.27
CA TRP A 198 -11.30 9.63 11.27
C TRP A 198 -11.83 9.09 12.58
N GLY A 199 -12.83 8.24 12.49
CA GLY A 199 -13.46 7.64 13.68
C GLY A 199 -14.16 6.32 13.33
N HIS A 200 -15.10 5.92 14.19
CA HIS A 200 -15.89 4.70 14.04
C HIS A 200 -15.00 3.46 13.80
N HIS A 201 -13.96 3.34 14.65
CA HIS A 201 -12.96 2.29 14.53
C HIS A 201 -13.58 0.91 14.80
N ARG A 202 -13.31 -0.06 13.93
CA ARG A 202 -13.75 -1.46 14.03
C ARG A 202 -12.59 -2.39 13.78
N HIS A 203 -12.54 -3.47 14.58
CA HIS A 203 -11.63 -4.58 14.28
C HIS A 203 -12.10 -5.28 13.01
N VAL A 204 -11.16 -5.63 12.14
CA VAL A 204 -11.41 -6.36 10.89
C VAL A 204 -10.87 -7.76 11.00
N MET A 205 -9.59 -7.90 11.30
CA MET A 205 -8.90 -9.18 11.21
C MET A 205 -7.72 -9.22 12.16
N GLY A 206 -7.68 -10.26 12.97
CA GLY A 206 -6.55 -10.55 13.85
C GLY A 206 -5.52 -11.46 13.19
N ARG A 207 -4.42 -11.65 13.90
CA ARG A 207 -3.41 -12.66 13.56
C ARG A 207 -4.07 -14.04 13.47
N GLY A 208 -3.65 -14.82 12.48
CA GLY A 208 -4.17 -16.17 12.30
C GLY A 208 -3.41 -17.22 13.11
N SER A 209 -3.88 -18.46 13.03
CA SER A 209 -3.21 -19.63 13.59
C SER A 209 -2.06 -20.16 12.73
N ASN A 210 -1.94 -19.66 11.50
CA ASN A 210 -0.87 -20.06 10.60
C ASN A 210 0.47 -19.45 11.05
N TRP A 211 1.54 -20.19 10.93
CA TRP A 211 2.87 -19.77 11.35
C TRP A 211 3.32 -18.44 10.71
N TRP A 212 2.98 -18.22 9.43
CA TRP A 212 3.44 -17.06 8.65
C TRP A 212 2.76 -15.73 9.03
N GLU A 213 1.71 -15.76 9.85
CA GLU A 213 0.96 -14.57 10.31
C GLU A 213 0.83 -14.50 11.83
N SER A 214 1.72 -15.18 12.55
CA SER A 214 1.65 -15.36 14.01
C SER A 214 2.04 -14.12 14.82
N VAL A 215 2.82 -13.21 14.26
CA VAL A 215 3.33 -12.03 14.99
C VAL A 215 2.45 -10.81 14.76
N LYS A 216 2.18 -10.49 13.50
CA LYS A 216 1.37 -9.35 13.08
C LYS A 216 0.91 -9.51 11.64
N ILE A 217 -0.14 -8.78 11.28
CA ILE A 217 -0.63 -8.67 9.91
C ILE A 217 -0.78 -7.21 9.51
N GLY A 218 -0.88 -6.91 8.24
CA GLY A 218 -1.08 -5.53 7.79
C GLY A 218 -1.53 -5.45 6.33
N GLY A 219 -2.28 -4.42 5.98
CA GLY A 219 -2.79 -4.21 4.63
C GLY A 219 -1.67 -4.06 3.59
N GLY A 220 -1.92 -4.58 2.41
CA GLY A 220 -1.05 -4.46 1.23
C GLY A 220 -1.49 -3.32 0.31
N ALA A 221 -1.91 -3.64 -0.90
CA ALA A 221 -2.47 -2.67 -1.85
C ALA A 221 -3.90 -2.26 -1.46
N ALA A 222 -4.41 -1.20 -2.12
CA ALA A 222 -5.82 -0.82 -2.01
C ALA A 222 -6.74 -2.00 -2.32
N PRO A 223 -7.84 -2.19 -1.56
CA PRO A 223 -8.76 -3.28 -1.81
C PRO A 223 -9.35 -3.21 -3.23
N ILE A 224 -9.47 -4.35 -3.86
CA ILE A 224 -10.03 -4.49 -5.20
C ILE A 224 -11.51 -4.85 -5.07
N GLU A 225 -12.37 -4.11 -5.74
CA GLU A 225 -13.81 -4.39 -5.78
C GLU A 225 -14.07 -5.61 -6.66
N THR A 226 -14.80 -6.61 -6.12
CA THR A 226 -15.12 -7.85 -6.83
C THR A 226 -16.59 -8.19 -6.69
N THR A 227 -17.07 -9.19 -7.44
CA THR A 227 -18.46 -9.69 -7.31
C THR A 227 -18.76 -10.31 -5.95
N GLU A 228 -17.75 -10.69 -5.17
CA GLU A 228 -17.90 -11.36 -3.87
C GLU A 228 -17.64 -10.45 -2.68
N GLY A 229 -17.17 -9.21 -2.92
CA GLY A 229 -16.78 -8.25 -1.90
C GLY A 229 -15.46 -7.57 -2.23
N TRP A 230 -14.79 -7.05 -1.22
CA TRP A 230 -13.50 -6.38 -1.36
C TRP A 230 -12.35 -7.37 -1.21
N LEU A 231 -11.63 -7.66 -2.28
CA LEU A 231 -10.41 -8.45 -2.23
C LEU A 231 -9.28 -7.60 -1.62
N LEU A 232 -8.85 -7.98 -0.43
CA LEU A 232 -7.71 -7.40 0.28
C LEU A 232 -6.52 -8.34 0.19
N PHE A 233 -5.43 -7.89 -0.43
CA PHE A 233 -4.13 -8.50 -0.20
C PHE A 233 -3.52 -7.92 1.07
N TYR A 234 -3.01 -8.79 1.94
CA TYR A 234 -2.37 -8.41 3.18
C TYR A 234 -1.08 -9.18 3.38
N HIS A 235 -0.22 -8.70 4.26
CA HIS A 235 0.97 -9.43 4.66
C HIS A 235 0.82 -9.97 6.07
N GLY A 236 1.28 -11.19 6.28
CA GLY A 236 1.53 -11.77 7.58
C GLY A 236 3.01 -11.77 7.90
N VAL A 237 3.34 -11.77 9.18
CA VAL A 237 4.71 -11.73 9.67
C VAL A 237 4.92 -12.82 10.72
N ALA A 238 5.98 -13.57 10.54
CA ALA A 238 6.52 -14.49 11.52
C ALA A 238 7.93 -14.04 11.98
N THR A 239 8.30 -14.42 13.18
CA THR A 239 9.67 -14.23 13.70
C THR A 239 10.45 -15.52 13.55
N THR A 240 11.69 -15.39 13.08
CA THR A 240 12.68 -16.48 13.03
C THR A 240 13.96 -16.02 13.72
N CYS A 241 14.92 -16.92 13.90
CA CYS A 241 16.23 -16.57 14.45
C CYS A 241 16.98 -15.51 13.62
N ASN A 242 16.64 -15.35 12.34
CA ASN A 242 17.24 -14.38 11.43
C ASN A 242 16.40 -13.10 11.25
N GLY A 243 15.37 -12.88 12.08
CA GLY A 243 14.48 -11.73 12.01
C GLY A 243 13.08 -12.04 11.49
N PHE A 244 12.44 -11.05 10.89
CA PHE A 244 11.07 -11.17 10.40
C PHE A 244 11.00 -11.80 9.00
N VAL A 245 10.07 -12.73 8.84
CA VAL A 245 9.66 -13.30 7.54
C VAL A 245 8.28 -12.78 7.19
N TYR A 246 8.15 -12.22 5.99
CA TYR A 246 6.91 -11.68 5.47
C TYR A 246 6.33 -12.60 4.40
N SER A 247 5.04 -12.85 4.51
CA SER A 247 4.27 -13.67 3.55
C SER A 247 3.02 -12.92 3.13
N MET A 248 2.50 -13.25 1.95
CA MET A 248 1.28 -12.64 1.42
C MET A 248 0.09 -13.55 1.65
N GLY A 249 -1.02 -12.96 2.08
CA GLY A 249 -2.34 -13.56 2.18
C GLY A 249 -3.39 -12.76 1.40
N GLY A 250 -4.55 -13.37 1.22
CA GLY A 250 -5.72 -12.74 0.63
C GLY A 250 -6.94 -12.91 1.52
N ALA A 251 -7.81 -11.91 1.55
CA ALA A 251 -9.09 -11.97 2.24
C ALA A 251 -10.17 -11.28 1.41
N ILE A 252 -11.41 -11.75 1.53
CA ILE A 252 -12.60 -11.06 0.99
C ILE A 252 -13.34 -10.43 2.16
N LEU A 253 -13.51 -9.11 2.09
CA LEU A 253 -14.28 -8.35 3.06
C LEU A 253 -15.69 -8.10 2.50
N ASP A 254 -16.68 -7.99 3.41
CA ASP A 254 -18.05 -7.70 3.02
C ASP A 254 -18.14 -6.38 2.25
N PHE A 255 -18.98 -6.36 1.22
CA PHE A 255 -19.11 -5.24 0.30
C PHE A 255 -19.63 -3.96 0.97
N ASN A 256 -20.61 -4.09 1.86
CA ASN A 256 -21.28 -2.99 2.54
C ASN A 256 -20.71 -2.72 3.93
N GLU A 257 -20.18 -3.76 4.58
CA GLU A 257 -19.58 -3.68 5.91
C GLU A 257 -18.16 -4.29 5.91
N PRO A 258 -17.16 -3.57 5.36
CA PRO A 258 -15.80 -4.11 5.18
C PRO A 258 -15.05 -4.45 6.49
N SER A 259 -15.66 -4.21 7.64
CA SER A 259 -15.19 -4.75 8.93
C SER A 259 -15.42 -6.25 9.08
N LYS A 260 -16.26 -6.85 8.23
CA LYS A 260 -16.54 -8.30 8.21
C LYS A 260 -15.66 -9.00 7.18
N VAL A 261 -14.94 -10.02 7.62
CA VAL A 261 -14.19 -10.93 6.75
C VAL A 261 -15.10 -12.08 6.35
N LEU A 262 -15.31 -12.24 5.05
CA LEU A 262 -16.11 -13.33 4.49
C LEU A 262 -15.26 -14.57 4.24
N TYR A 263 -14.04 -14.37 3.71
CA TYR A 263 -13.07 -15.42 3.40
C TYR A 263 -11.66 -14.95 3.70
N ARG A 264 -10.82 -15.91 4.05
CA ARG A 264 -9.39 -15.68 4.33
C ARG A 264 -8.55 -16.88 3.89
#